data_b95f33db89536f22c629813730260054
#
_entry.id   b95f33db89536f22c629813730260054
#
_cell.length_a   1.000
_cell.length_b   1.000
_cell.length_c   1.000
_cell.angle_alpha   90.00
_cell.angle_beta   90.00
_cell.angle_gamma   90.00
#
_symmetry.space_group_name_H-M   'P 1'
#
loop_
_entity.id
_entity.type
_entity.pdbx_description
1 polymer ?
#
loop_
_entity_poly.entity_id
_entity_poly.type
_entity_poly.pdbx_seq_one_letter_code
_entity_poly.pdbx_strand_id
1 'polypeptide(L)'
;TVMIWYFYGADDINKYLITKIGGEPRLLSDGRPAVREILVSNGQGLLGRFMNILVNTVFPYIVLGSLFGVSAGGKSLIKVAFLWTRNLRGGPAHAAIVSSAMFGTISGGPIVNVLSTGALTIPMMLKRGFAKIFAGGVEASASSGGQIMPPVMGVAAFILSAMTVVPYREVIVAAALPAIAYFGCLFLSVVFQARKQNITPIGKITEDMIMTGEDYKNLLMIFAPI
;
A
#
# COMPACT_ATOMS: atom_id res chain seq x y z
N THR A 1 -28.15 2.60 -3.95
CA THR A 1 -28.55 3.93 -3.40
C THR A 1 -29.52 4.65 -4.33
N VAL A 2 -29.26 4.71 -5.63
CA VAL A 2 -30.17 5.34 -6.64
C VAL A 2 -31.51 4.60 -6.72
N MET A 3 -31.51 3.25 -6.67
CA MET A 3 -32.73 2.45 -6.62
C MET A 3 -33.57 2.70 -5.37
N ILE A 4 -32.93 2.85 -4.20
CA ILE A 4 -33.61 3.14 -2.95
C ILE A 4 -34.28 4.53 -3.03
N TRP A 5 -33.61 5.51 -3.62
CA TRP A 5 -34.15 6.85 -3.83
C TRP A 5 -35.38 6.84 -4.75
N TYR A 6 -35.36 6.00 -5.80
CA TYR A 6 -36.47 5.89 -6.75
C TYR A 6 -37.71 5.23 -6.13
N PHE A 7 -37.54 4.24 -5.23
CA PHE A 7 -38.64 3.49 -4.64
C PHE A 7 -39.22 4.10 -3.35
N TYR A 8 -38.41 4.78 -2.55
CA TYR A 8 -38.80 5.24 -1.22
C TYR A 8 -38.98 6.77 -1.10
N GLY A 9 -38.62 7.51 -2.14
CA GLY A 9 -38.68 8.98 -2.10
C GLY A 9 -37.55 9.61 -1.27
N ALA A 10 -37.33 10.91 -1.50
CA ALA A 10 -36.23 11.64 -0.85
C ALA A 10 -36.46 11.84 0.66
N ASP A 11 -37.70 11.96 1.11
CA ASP A 11 -38.04 12.26 2.49
C ASP A 11 -37.81 11.08 3.43
N ASP A 12 -38.13 9.86 2.98
CA ASP A 12 -37.92 8.64 3.77
C ASP A 12 -36.45 8.30 3.92
N ILE A 13 -35.64 8.50 2.87
CA ILE A 13 -34.19 8.30 2.92
C ILE A 13 -33.54 9.34 3.83
N ASN A 14 -33.97 10.59 3.74
CA ASN A 14 -33.47 11.67 4.57
C ASN A 14 -33.77 11.37 6.06
N LYS A 15 -34.99 10.95 6.38
CA LYS A 15 -35.41 10.55 7.72
C LYS A 15 -34.64 9.33 8.24
N TYR A 16 -34.39 8.30 7.37
CA TYR A 16 -33.64 7.11 7.73
C TYR A 16 -32.18 7.41 8.01
N LEU A 17 -31.52 8.19 7.15
CA LEU A 17 -30.11 8.58 7.33
C LEU A 17 -29.91 9.43 8.59
N ILE A 18 -30.80 10.35 8.86
CA ILE A 18 -30.74 11.20 10.03
C ILE A 18 -30.94 10.39 11.32
N THR A 19 -31.91 9.48 11.34
CA THR A 19 -32.18 8.62 12.52
C THR A 19 -31.02 7.68 12.81
N LYS A 20 -30.26 7.24 11.78
CA LYS A 20 -29.11 6.34 11.94
C LYS A 20 -27.79 7.05 12.23
N ILE A 21 -27.59 8.26 11.74
CA ILE A 21 -26.32 8.99 11.85
C ILE A 21 -26.34 10.02 13.02
N GLY A 22 -27.51 10.25 13.62
CA GLY A 22 -27.61 11.06 14.85
C GLY A 22 -27.47 12.58 14.62
N GLY A 23 -28.08 13.11 13.57
CA GLY A 23 -28.11 14.56 13.30
C GLY A 23 -29.52 15.10 13.07
N GLU A 24 -29.69 16.42 13.20
CA GLU A 24 -30.91 17.08 12.79
C GLU A 24 -31.10 17.12 11.27
N PRO A 25 -32.35 17.05 10.75
CA PRO A 25 -32.60 17.12 9.32
C PRO A 25 -32.14 18.47 8.76
N ARG A 26 -31.09 18.45 7.98
CA ARG A 26 -30.66 19.64 7.23
C ARG A 26 -31.53 19.78 6.00
N LEU A 27 -32.48 20.72 6.11
CA LEU A 27 -33.24 21.23 4.97
C LEU A 27 -32.45 22.40 4.35
N LEU A 28 -32.42 22.45 3.03
CA LEU A 28 -31.98 23.65 2.33
C LEU A 28 -32.93 24.79 2.63
N SER A 29 -32.48 26.03 2.46
CA SER A 29 -33.28 27.24 2.65
C SER A 29 -34.59 27.29 1.85
N ASP A 30 -34.70 26.41 0.83
CA ASP A 30 -35.89 26.22 -0.01
C ASP A 30 -36.74 25.01 0.39
N GLY A 31 -36.47 24.37 1.53
CA GLY A 31 -37.23 23.23 2.05
C GLY A 31 -36.99 21.89 1.33
N ARG A 32 -36.00 21.82 0.41
CA ARG A 32 -35.69 20.57 -0.29
C ARG A 32 -34.77 19.66 0.53
N PRO A 33 -34.90 18.32 0.40
CA PRO A 33 -34.05 17.39 1.12
C PRO A 33 -32.59 17.58 0.76
N ALA A 34 -31.72 17.64 1.76
CA ALA A 34 -30.29 17.83 1.61
C ALA A 34 -29.54 16.61 1.01
N VAL A 35 -30.23 15.57 0.54
CA VAL A 35 -29.62 14.36 -0.06
C VAL A 35 -28.70 14.71 -1.22
N ARG A 36 -29.07 15.69 -2.04
CA ARG A 36 -28.21 16.16 -3.14
C ARG A 36 -26.94 16.84 -2.60
N GLU A 37 -27.02 17.60 -1.51
CA GLU A 37 -25.86 18.20 -0.87
C GLU A 37 -24.94 17.15 -0.24
N ILE A 38 -25.51 16.13 0.42
CA ILE A 38 -24.73 15.03 1.01
C ILE A 38 -24.00 14.23 -0.07
N LEU A 39 -24.58 14.06 -1.26
CA LEU A 39 -23.98 13.31 -2.35
C LEU A 39 -23.05 14.16 -3.23
N VAL A 40 -23.36 15.42 -3.48
CA VAL A 40 -22.72 16.21 -4.56
C VAL A 40 -22.08 17.50 -4.07
N SER A 41 -22.32 17.93 -2.82
CA SER A 41 -21.79 19.21 -2.35
C SER A 41 -20.25 19.18 -2.27
N ASN A 42 -19.63 20.23 -2.80
CA ASN A 42 -18.17 20.38 -2.87
C ASN A 42 -17.46 20.42 -1.51
N GLY A 43 -18.17 20.67 -0.42
CA GLY A 43 -17.59 20.81 0.91
C GLY A 43 -17.65 19.54 1.77
N GLN A 44 -18.79 18.85 1.76
CA GLN A 44 -19.07 17.74 2.68
C GLN A 44 -19.69 16.51 2.01
N GLY A 45 -19.96 16.55 0.71
CA GLY A 45 -20.56 15.44 -0.03
C GLY A 45 -19.60 14.30 -0.27
N LEU A 46 -20.13 13.09 -0.39
CA LEU A 46 -19.38 11.88 -0.71
C LEU A 46 -18.59 12.03 -2.02
N LEU A 47 -19.16 12.71 -3.01
CA LEU A 47 -18.55 13.01 -4.30
C LEU A 47 -17.76 14.34 -4.32
N GLY A 48 -17.76 15.08 -3.20
CA GLY A 48 -17.07 16.36 -3.08
C GLY A 48 -15.56 16.21 -2.83
N ARG A 49 -15.13 16.61 -1.64
CA ARG A 49 -13.71 16.63 -1.27
C ARG A 49 -13.04 15.25 -1.37
N PHE A 50 -13.75 14.19 -0.95
CA PHE A 50 -13.23 12.83 -0.97
C PHE A 50 -12.96 12.35 -2.41
N MET A 51 -13.93 12.52 -3.32
CA MET A 51 -13.77 12.14 -4.71
C MET A 51 -12.70 12.96 -5.42
N ASN A 52 -12.60 14.24 -5.10
CA ASN A 52 -11.57 15.12 -5.64
C ASN A 52 -10.16 14.61 -5.27
N ILE A 53 -9.95 14.20 -4.01
CA ILE A 53 -8.68 13.61 -3.57
C ILE A 53 -8.42 12.28 -4.28
N LEU A 54 -9.44 11.41 -4.38
CA LEU A 54 -9.30 10.13 -5.07
C LEU A 54 -8.89 10.30 -6.53
N VAL A 55 -9.54 11.20 -7.26
CA VAL A 55 -9.31 11.37 -8.70
C VAL A 55 -8.02 12.14 -8.98
N ASN A 56 -7.78 13.24 -8.27
CA ASN A 56 -6.67 14.14 -8.60
C ASN A 56 -5.35 13.74 -7.91
N THR A 57 -5.42 13.02 -6.79
CA THR A 57 -4.22 12.64 -6.05
C THR A 57 -3.98 11.14 -6.09
N VAL A 58 -4.95 10.35 -5.64
CA VAL A 58 -4.74 8.91 -5.45
C VAL A 58 -4.66 8.15 -6.77
N PHE A 59 -5.54 8.46 -7.72
CA PHE A 59 -5.60 7.76 -9.00
C PHE A 59 -4.29 7.88 -9.81
N PRO A 60 -3.67 9.05 -9.98
CA PRO A 60 -2.37 9.16 -10.63
C PRO A 60 -1.28 8.32 -9.97
N TYR A 61 -1.25 8.26 -8.64
CA TYR A 61 -0.28 7.43 -7.92
C TYR A 61 -0.51 5.92 -8.12
N ILE A 62 -1.78 5.48 -8.15
CA ILE A 62 -2.10 4.07 -8.44
C ILE A 62 -1.65 3.70 -9.85
N VAL A 63 -1.92 4.55 -10.83
CA VAL A 63 -1.49 4.33 -12.22
C VAL A 63 0.03 4.27 -12.31
N LEU A 64 0.72 5.23 -11.68
CA LEU A 64 2.18 5.25 -11.64
C LEU A 64 2.76 3.99 -10.98
N GLY A 65 2.24 3.58 -9.82
CA GLY A 65 2.65 2.38 -9.11
C GLY A 65 2.43 1.11 -9.94
N SER A 66 1.32 1.03 -10.68
CA SER A 66 1.03 -0.10 -11.57
C SER A 66 1.99 -0.16 -12.74
N LEU A 67 2.33 0.97 -13.34
CA LEU A 67 3.32 1.06 -14.42
C LEU A 67 4.71 0.62 -13.93
N PHE A 68 5.11 1.04 -12.73
CA PHE A 68 6.38 0.58 -12.14
C PHE A 68 6.36 -0.91 -11.81
N GLY A 69 5.23 -1.48 -11.39
CA GLY A 69 5.09 -2.91 -11.11
C GLY A 69 5.35 -3.80 -12.32
N VAL A 70 4.96 -3.35 -13.51
CA VAL A 70 5.16 -4.07 -14.77
C VAL A 70 6.53 -3.76 -15.39
N SER A 71 7.16 -2.66 -15.00
CA SER A 71 8.45 -2.23 -15.54
C SER A 71 9.64 -3.08 -15.06
N ALA A 72 10.75 -2.97 -15.75
CA ALA A 72 12.03 -3.56 -15.33
C ALA A 72 12.49 -3.04 -13.95
N GLY A 73 12.01 -1.88 -13.52
CA GLY A 73 12.33 -1.28 -12.23
C GLY A 73 11.93 -2.12 -11.03
N GLY A 74 10.78 -2.79 -11.05
CA GLY A 74 10.37 -3.71 -9.99
C GLY A 74 11.36 -4.86 -9.79
N LYS A 75 11.89 -5.43 -10.87
CA LYS A 75 12.94 -6.47 -10.82
C LYS A 75 14.25 -5.93 -10.24
N SER A 76 14.63 -4.72 -10.60
CA SER A 76 15.85 -4.06 -10.09
C SER A 76 15.77 -3.81 -8.58
N LEU A 77 14.60 -3.42 -8.04
CA LEU A 77 14.35 -3.29 -6.60
C LEU A 77 14.57 -4.61 -5.85
N ILE A 78 14.05 -5.71 -6.41
CA ILE A 78 14.23 -7.05 -5.82
C ILE A 78 15.71 -7.44 -5.80
N LYS A 79 16.46 -7.17 -6.87
CA LYS A 79 17.91 -7.42 -6.93
C LYS A 79 18.65 -6.66 -5.84
N VAL A 80 18.36 -5.38 -5.62
CA VAL A 80 18.95 -4.59 -4.53
C VAL A 80 18.62 -5.18 -3.17
N ALA A 81 17.35 -5.50 -2.90
CA ALA A 81 16.95 -6.12 -1.67
C ALA A 81 17.70 -7.44 -1.41
N PHE A 82 17.90 -8.22 -2.46
CA PHE A 82 18.67 -9.46 -2.41
C PHE A 82 20.15 -9.23 -2.05
N LEU A 83 20.77 -8.25 -2.67
CA LEU A 83 22.17 -7.89 -2.38
C LEU A 83 22.37 -7.51 -0.91
N TRP A 84 21.43 -6.78 -0.33
CA TRP A 84 21.51 -6.35 1.07
C TRP A 84 21.29 -7.51 2.04
N THR A 85 20.45 -8.46 1.68
CA THR A 85 20.01 -9.52 2.61
C THR A 85 20.69 -10.87 2.38
N ARG A 86 21.51 -11.03 1.34
CA ARG A 86 22.17 -12.29 0.95
C ARG A 86 22.98 -12.98 2.05
N ASN A 87 23.61 -12.19 2.92
CA ASN A 87 24.46 -12.69 4.00
C ASN A 87 23.64 -13.09 5.23
N LEU A 88 22.35 -12.79 5.26
CA LEU A 88 21.49 -13.11 6.38
C LEU A 88 20.95 -14.55 6.26
N ARG A 89 20.76 -15.19 7.41
CA ARG A 89 20.03 -16.47 7.46
C ARG A 89 18.59 -16.23 7.04
N GLY A 90 18.14 -16.97 6.02
CA GLY A 90 16.82 -16.73 5.44
C GLY A 90 16.78 -15.53 4.47
N GLY A 91 17.90 -15.20 3.82
CA GLY A 91 18.05 -14.08 2.88
C GLY A 91 16.87 -13.85 1.94
N PRO A 92 16.29 -14.87 1.25
CA PRO A 92 15.13 -14.67 0.38
C PRO A 92 13.90 -14.09 1.07
N ALA A 93 13.62 -14.51 2.30
CA ALA A 93 12.48 -13.96 3.05
C ALA A 93 12.75 -12.52 3.52
N HIS A 94 13.98 -12.21 3.91
CA HIS A 94 14.39 -10.82 4.20
C HIS A 94 14.36 -9.95 2.94
N ALA A 95 14.76 -10.51 1.78
CA ALA A 95 14.67 -9.82 0.50
C ALA A 95 13.23 -9.51 0.12
N ALA A 96 12.30 -10.43 0.38
CA ALA A 96 10.87 -10.19 0.19
C ALA A 96 10.38 -9.01 1.03
N ILE A 97 10.78 -8.94 2.31
CA ILE A 97 10.40 -7.84 3.21
C ILE A 97 10.97 -6.51 2.70
N VAL A 98 12.26 -6.46 2.40
CA VAL A 98 12.92 -5.22 1.96
C VAL A 98 12.40 -4.77 0.59
N SER A 99 12.26 -5.69 -0.38
CA SER A 99 11.71 -5.33 -1.70
C SER A 99 10.27 -4.85 -1.62
N SER A 100 9.43 -5.50 -0.80
CA SER A 100 8.04 -5.07 -0.59
C SER A 100 7.95 -3.73 0.13
N ALA A 101 8.84 -3.44 1.09
CA ALA A 101 8.94 -2.13 1.71
C ALA A 101 9.31 -1.06 0.67
N MET A 102 10.37 -1.29 -0.11
CA MET A 102 10.81 -0.35 -1.17
C MET A 102 9.73 -0.16 -2.23
N PHE A 103 9.10 -1.23 -2.69
CA PHE A 103 8.02 -1.15 -3.67
C PHE A 103 6.79 -0.46 -3.10
N GLY A 104 6.48 -0.68 -1.84
CA GLY A 104 5.40 -0.03 -1.10
C GLY A 104 5.54 1.49 -1.04
N THR A 105 6.77 2.01 -0.94
CA THR A 105 7.03 3.46 -0.96
C THR A 105 6.58 4.14 -2.26
N ILE A 106 6.39 3.39 -3.32
CA ILE A 106 6.06 3.90 -4.65
C ILE A 106 4.62 3.57 -5.03
N SER A 107 4.21 2.29 -4.85
CA SER A 107 2.91 1.81 -5.31
C SER A 107 1.77 2.08 -4.34
N GLY A 108 2.06 2.10 -3.04
CA GLY A 108 1.06 2.23 -1.98
C GLY A 108 -0.04 1.16 -1.99
N GLY A 109 -0.05 0.24 -2.96
CA GLY A 109 -1.07 -0.78 -3.15
C GLY A 109 -0.57 -2.19 -2.82
N PRO A 110 -1.20 -2.92 -1.87
CA PRO A 110 -0.73 -4.24 -1.45
C PRO A 110 -0.86 -5.30 -2.54
N ILE A 111 -1.92 -5.24 -3.35
CA ILE A 111 -2.17 -6.21 -4.43
C ILE A 111 -1.08 -6.11 -5.50
N VAL A 112 -0.79 -4.89 -5.96
CA VAL A 112 0.27 -4.64 -6.95
C VAL A 112 1.62 -5.06 -6.40
N ASN A 113 1.87 -4.81 -5.11
CA ASN A 113 3.10 -5.20 -4.43
C ASN A 113 3.27 -6.74 -4.42
N VAL A 114 2.26 -7.49 -3.95
CA VAL A 114 2.30 -8.97 -3.96
C VAL A 114 2.53 -9.53 -5.36
N LEU A 115 1.85 -8.99 -6.37
CA LEU A 115 2.00 -9.46 -7.75
C LEU A 115 3.39 -9.19 -8.32
N SER A 116 3.98 -8.05 -7.98
CA SER A 116 5.29 -7.64 -8.49
C SER A 116 6.45 -8.35 -7.79
N THR A 117 6.42 -8.43 -6.46
CA THR A 117 7.51 -9.01 -5.66
C THR A 117 7.32 -10.50 -5.43
N GLY A 118 6.10 -10.94 -5.11
CA GLY A 118 5.80 -12.32 -4.71
C GLY A 118 6.04 -13.35 -5.81
N ALA A 119 5.85 -12.97 -7.08
CA ALA A 119 6.14 -13.86 -8.21
C ALA A 119 7.60 -14.36 -8.23
N LEU A 120 8.52 -13.56 -7.72
CA LEU A 120 9.95 -13.90 -7.64
C LEU A 120 10.35 -14.38 -6.25
N THR A 121 9.92 -13.71 -5.20
CA THR A 121 10.36 -13.95 -3.82
C THR A 121 9.79 -15.25 -3.25
N ILE A 122 8.51 -15.59 -3.52
CA ILE A 122 7.89 -16.83 -3.03
C ILE A 122 8.63 -18.08 -3.55
N PRO A 123 8.85 -18.26 -4.86
CA PRO A 123 9.62 -19.43 -5.37
C PRO A 123 11.03 -19.51 -4.78
N MET A 124 11.66 -18.35 -4.52
CA MET A 124 13.00 -18.30 -3.94
C MET A 124 13.00 -18.73 -2.47
N MET A 125 12.02 -18.32 -1.69
CA MET A 125 11.84 -18.80 -0.31
C MET A 125 11.62 -20.32 -0.26
N LEU A 126 10.77 -20.84 -1.15
CA LEU A 126 10.49 -22.28 -1.22
C LEU A 126 11.72 -23.10 -1.59
N LYS A 127 12.52 -22.65 -2.57
CA LYS A 127 13.78 -23.30 -2.95
C LYS A 127 14.80 -23.33 -1.81
N ARG A 128 14.69 -22.48 -0.82
CA ARG A 128 15.56 -22.43 0.37
C ARG A 128 15.01 -23.19 1.58
N GLY A 129 13.88 -23.86 1.43
CA GLY A 129 13.32 -24.74 2.46
C GLY A 129 12.31 -24.08 3.39
N PHE A 130 11.87 -22.85 3.11
CA PHE A 130 10.74 -22.28 3.85
C PHE A 130 9.45 -23.01 3.53
N ALA A 131 8.60 -23.24 4.55
CA ALA A 131 7.28 -23.79 4.36
C ALA A 131 6.41 -22.87 3.49
N LYS A 132 5.57 -23.46 2.62
CA LYS A 132 4.69 -22.72 1.69
C LYS A 132 3.81 -21.68 2.40
N ILE A 133 3.23 -22.06 3.54
CA ILE A 133 2.36 -21.21 4.34
C ILE A 133 3.16 -20.01 4.88
N PHE A 134 4.37 -20.25 5.37
CA PHE A 134 5.21 -19.18 5.90
C PHE A 134 5.67 -18.21 4.79
N ALA A 135 6.09 -18.75 3.64
CA ALA A 135 6.50 -17.91 2.50
C ALA A 135 5.36 -17.01 2.01
N GLY A 136 4.15 -17.56 1.87
CA GLY A 136 2.97 -16.77 1.52
C GLY A 136 2.59 -15.75 2.60
N GLY A 137 2.70 -16.12 3.88
CA GLY A 137 2.45 -15.22 5.01
C GLY A 137 3.42 -14.04 5.07
N VAL A 138 4.72 -14.28 4.86
CA VAL A 138 5.74 -13.21 4.81
C VAL A 138 5.45 -12.25 3.67
N GLU A 139 5.17 -12.76 2.48
CA GLU A 139 4.90 -11.93 1.30
C GLU A 139 3.63 -11.09 1.48
N ALA A 140 2.55 -11.71 1.95
CA ALA A 140 1.28 -11.02 2.19
C ALA A 140 1.43 -9.92 3.26
N SER A 141 2.13 -10.23 4.36
CA SER A 141 2.37 -9.26 5.44
C SER A 141 3.29 -8.13 4.97
N ALA A 142 4.40 -8.44 4.28
CA ALA A 142 5.32 -7.43 3.79
C ALA A 142 4.65 -6.48 2.79
N SER A 143 3.86 -7.02 1.87
CA SER A 143 3.14 -6.22 0.87
C SER A 143 2.02 -5.38 1.50
N SER A 144 1.32 -5.91 2.50
CA SER A 144 0.33 -5.12 3.27
C SER A 144 0.98 -3.98 4.04
N GLY A 145 2.16 -4.21 4.63
CA GLY A 145 2.95 -3.18 5.28
C GLY A 145 3.41 -2.06 4.36
N GLY A 146 3.53 -2.32 3.07
CA GLY A 146 3.86 -1.31 2.07
C GLY A 146 2.91 -0.11 2.07
N GLN A 147 1.64 -0.28 2.49
CA GLN A 147 0.66 0.81 2.58
C GLN A 147 0.98 1.86 3.63
N ILE A 148 1.74 1.50 4.66
CA ILE A 148 2.15 2.43 5.72
C ILE A 148 3.57 2.96 5.50
N MET A 149 4.26 2.50 4.46
CA MET A 149 5.65 2.88 4.20
C MET A 149 5.72 4.24 3.50
N PRO A 150 6.33 5.27 4.13
CA PRO A 150 6.55 6.57 3.50
C PRO A 150 7.46 6.45 2.25
N PRO A 151 7.41 7.41 1.29
CA PRO A 151 6.64 8.65 1.32
C PRO A 151 5.22 8.58 0.72
N VAL A 152 4.94 7.66 -0.23
CA VAL A 152 3.65 7.69 -0.96
C VAL A 152 2.52 7.09 -0.13
N MET A 153 2.77 5.97 0.55
CA MET A 153 1.81 5.28 1.41
C MET A 153 0.56 4.78 0.64
N GLY A 154 -0.40 4.21 1.34
CA GLY A 154 -1.68 3.78 0.76
C GLY A 154 -2.73 4.88 0.76
N VAL A 155 -3.83 4.63 0.06
CA VAL A 155 -4.99 5.55 -0.05
C VAL A 155 -5.49 6.04 1.32
N ALA A 156 -5.42 5.19 2.34
CA ALA A 156 -5.85 5.51 3.70
C ALA A 156 -5.12 6.74 4.29
N ALA A 157 -3.86 6.94 3.96
CA ALA A 157 -3.08 8.07 4.46
C ALA A 157 -3.55 9.41 3.86
N PHE A 158 -3.93 9.42 2.59
CA PHE A 158 -4.52 10.59 1.95
C PHE A 158 -5.89 10.93 2.54
N ILE A 159 -6.71 9.90 2.80
CA ILE A 159 -8.01 10.06 3.44
C ILE A 159 -7.82 10.62 4.86
N LEU A 160 -6.88 10.08 5.62
CA LEU A 160 -6.56 10.55 6.96
C LEU A 160 -6.19 12.03 6.95
N SER A 161 -5.25 12.43 6.09
CA SER A 161 -4.85 13.84 5.92
C SER A 161 -6.05 14.73 5.61
N ALA A 162 -6.94 14.29 4.71
CA ALA A 162 -8.11 15.06 4.32
C ALA A 162 -9.17 15.19 5.42
N MET A 163 -9.39 14.13 6.19
CA MET A 163 -10.39 14.11 7.26
C MET A 163 -9.94 14.83 8.53
N THR A 164 -8.66 14.73 8.85
CA THR A 164 -8.08 15.38 10.03
C THR A 164 -7.63 16.83 9.79
N VAL A 165 -7.65 17.26 8.51
CA VAL A 165 -7.13 18.59 8.09
C VAL A 165 -5.64 18.75 8.44
N VAL A 166 -4.94 17.66 8.68
CA VAL A 166 -3.48 17.64 8.93
C VAL A 166 -2.74 17.58 7.60
N PRO A 167 -1.72 18.41 7.39
CA PRO A 167 -0.91 18.34 6.16
C PRO A 167 -0.33 16.95 5.94
N TYR A 168 -0.38 16.45 4.70
CA TYR A 168 0.11 15.12 4.35
C TYR A 168 1.57 14.87 4.78
N ARG A 169 2.40 15.91 4.76
CA ARG A 169 3.79 15.87 5.23
C ARG A 169 3.89 15.42 6.70
N GLU A 170 3.00 15.87 7.56
CA GLU A 170 2.99 15.48 8.97
C GLU A 170 2.53 14.03 9.14
N VAL A 171 1.57 13.59 8.32
CA VAL A 171 1.13 12.19 8.27
C VAL A 171 2.29 11.26 7.88
N ILE A 172 3.11 11.66 6.88
CA ILE A 172 4.31 10.92 6.47
C ILE A 172 5.27 10.73 7.64
N VAL A 173 5.59 11.81 8.35
CA VAL A 173 6.53 11.76 9.50
C VAL A 173 5.97 10.89 10.62
N ALA A 174 4.69 11.05 10.95
CA ALA A 174 4.04 10.25 11.98
C ALA A 174 3.98 8.76 11.63
N ALA A 175 3.77 8.42 10.36
CA ALA A 175 3.69 7.04 9.89
C ALA A 175 5.06 6.34 9.85
N ALA A 176 6.16 7.06 9.82
CA ALA A 176 7.49 6.48 9.74
C ALA A 176 7.81 5.57 10.94
N LEU A 177 7.43 5.95 12.15
CA LEU A 177 7.68 5.18 13.36
C LEU A 177 6.91 3.84 13.36
N PRO A 178 5.58 3.81 13.15
CA PRO A 178 4.83 2.56 12.99
C PRO A 178 5.34 1.68 11.85
N ALA A 179 5.74 2.27 10.72
CA ALA A 179 6.28 1.52 9.58
C ALA A 179 7.58 0.81 9.95
N ILE A 180 8.53 1.50 10.59
CA ILE A 180 9.79 0.91 11.05
C ILE A 180 9.53 -0.22 12.07
N ALA A 181 8.63 0.00 13.01
CA ALA A 181 8.27 -1.03 14.00
C ALA A 181 7.65 -2.27 13.31
N TYR A 182 6.72 -2.06 12.37
CA TYR A 182 6.07 -3.14 11.62
C TYR A 182 7.07 -3.99 10.84
N PHE A 183 7.89 -3.36 10.00
CA PHE A 183 8.89 -4.07 9.21
C PHE A 183 9.98 -4.68 10.07
N GLY A 184 10.35 -4.03 11.18
CA GLY A 184 11.29 -4.58 12.17
C GLY A 184 10.77 -5.86 12.83
N CYS A 185 9.51 -5.89 13.26
CA CYS A 185 8.89 -7.09 13.82
C CYS A 185 8.82 -8.22 12.77
N LEU A 186 8.46 -7.89 11.53
CA LEU A 186 8.40 -8.87 10.46
C LEU A 186 9.78 -9.43 10.14
N PHE A 187 10.80 -8.59 10.11
CA PHE A 187 12.19 -8.97 9.92
C PHE A 187 12.68 -9.93 11.02
N LEU A 188 12.41 -9.61 12.29
CA LEU A 188 12.74 -10.47 13.43
C LEU A 188 12.00 -11.83 13.36
N SER A 189 10.73 -11.84 12.95
CA SER A 189 9.96 -13.05 12.75
C SER A 189 10.64 -14.01 11.77
N VAL A 190 11.15 -13.47 10.66
CA VAL A 190 11.92 -14.25 9.67
C VAL A 190 13.24 -14.76 10.25
N VAL A 191 13.96 -13.95 11.04
CA VAL A 191 15.21 -14.40 11.71
C VAL A 191 14.93 -15.61 12.60
N PHE A 192 13.91 -15.55 13.44
CA PHE A 192 13.56 -16.66 14.33
C PHE A 192 13.13 -17.90 13.56
N GLN A 193 12.32 -17.76 12.52
CA GLN A 193 11.88 -18.87 11.71
C GLN A 193 13.02 -19.51 10.91
N ALA A 194 13.91 -18.71 10.35
CA ALA A 194 15.09 -19.19 9.64
C ALA A 194 16.03 -19.99 10.56
N ARG A 195 16.17 -19.55 11.83
CA ARG A 195 16.91 -20.30 12.85
C ARG A 195 16.22 -21.63 13.19
N LYS A 196 14.90 -21.62 13.39
CA LYS A 196 14.11 -22.81 13.70
C LYS A 196 14.18 -23.88 12.60
N GLN A 197 14.23 -23.46 11.35
CA GLN A 197 14.29 -24.32 10.18
C GLN A 197 15.74 -24.60 9.71
N ASN A 198 16.75 -24.16 10.45
CA ASN A 198 18.17 -24.30 10.09
C ASN A 198 18.53 -23.82 8.67
N ILE A 199 17.87 -22.76 8.21
CA ILE A 199 18.12 -22.19 6.88
C ILE A 199 19.46 -21.44 6.87
N THR A 200 20.30 -21.79 5.92
CA THR A 200 21.63 -21.20 5.75
C THR A 200 21.58 -19.93 4.90
N PRO A 201 22.52 -19.00 5.05
CA PRO A 201 22.69 -17.85 4.17
C PRO A 201 22.90 -18.29 2.71
N ILE A 202 22.55 -17.43 1.75
CA ILE A 202 22.67 -17.72 0.31
C ILE A 202 24.15 -17.80 -0.09
N GLY A 203 25.00 -16.95 0.44
CA GLY A 203 26.43 -16.86 0.18
C GLY A 203 26.75 -16.41 -1.26
N LYS A 204 26.65 -17.32 -2.24
CA LYS A 204 26.91 -17.01 -3.66
C LYS A 204 25.66 -16.52 -4.36
N ILE A 205 25.81 -15.45 -5.13
CA ILE A 205 24.73 -14.84 -5.94
C ILE A 205 24.58 -15.70 -7.22
N THR A 206 23.35 -16.01 -7.58
CA THR A 206 23.01 -16.58 -8.89
C THR A 206 23.18 -15.50 -9.96
N GLU A 207 23.63 -15.85 -11.16
CA GLU A 207 23.89 -14.88 -12.24
C GLU A 207 22.70 -13.95 -12.53
N ASP A 208 21.48 -14.46 -12.40
CA ASP A 208 20.23 -13.70 -12.57
C ASP A 208 20.03 -12.55 -11.55
N MET A 209 20.82 -12.55 -10.47
CA MET A 209 20.73 -11.57 -9.37
C MET A 209 21.86 -10.55 -9.37
N ILE A 210 22.74 -10.61 -10.37
CA ILE A 210 23.82 -9.62 -10.52
C ILE A 210 23.19 -8.33 -11.05
N MET A 211 23.52 -7.21 -10.40
CA MET A 211 23.10 -5.90 -10.87
C MET A 211 23.88 -5.50 -12.11
N THR A 212 23.14 -5.12 -13.14
CA THR A 212 23.70 -4.57 -14.38
C THR A 212 23.65 -3.05 -14.36
N GLY A 213 24.39 -2.39 -15.24
CA GLY A 213 24.33 -0.92 -15.37
C GLY A 213 22.92 -0.38 -15.70
N GLU A 214 22.09 -1.21 -16.36
CA GLU A 214 20.69 -0.88 -16.61
C GLU A 214 19.84 -0.89 -15.33
N ASP A 215 20.11 -1.78 -14.39
CA ASP A 215 19.41 -1.83 -13.10
C ASP A 215 19.64 -0.54 -12.31
N TYR A 216 20.84 0.03 -12.33
CA TYR A 216 21.14 1.31 -11.69
C TYR A 216 20.38 2.47 -12.34
N LYS A 217 20.28 2.51 -13.66
CA LYS A 217 19.51 3.53 -14.39
C LYS A 217 18.01 3.42 -14.05
N ASN A 218 17.49 2.18 -14.01
CA ASN A 218 16.08 1.94 -13.64
C ASN A 218 15.77 2.40 -12.22
N LEU A 219 16.67 2.14 -11.27
CA LEU A 219 16.53 2.62 -9.89
C LEU A 219 16.55 4.14 -9.81
N LEU A 220 17.48 4.78 -10.52
CA LEU A 220 17.56 6.23 -10.55
C LEU A 220 16.29 6.85 -11.12
N MET A 221 15.72 6.30 -12.19
CA MET A 221 14.44 6.73 -12.76
C MET A 221 13.27 6.57 -11.78
N ILE A 222 13.30 5.55 -10.91
CA ILE A 222 12.25 5.30 -9.92
C ILE A 222 12.29 6.31 -8.78
N PHE A 223 13.48 6.60 -8.25
CA PHE A 223 13.63 7.46 -7.06
C PHE A 223 13.82 8.95 -7.39
N ALA A 224 14.18 9.31 -8.61
CA ALA A 224 14.38 10.71 -9.00
C ALA A 224 13.11 11.59 -8.94
N PRO A 225 11.87 11.08 -9.19
CA PRO A 225 10.65 11.88 -9.08
C PRO A 225 10.09 12.01 -7.68
N ILE A 226 10.58 11.26 -6.69
CA ILE A 226 10.12 11.22 -5.30
C ILE A 226 10.93 12.19 -4.45
#